data_7f36cee0666a23f2e131d288e7b3fcce
#
_entry.id   7f36cee0666a23f2e131d288e7b3fcce
#
_cell.length_a   1.000
_cell.length_b   1.000
_cell.length_c   1.000
_cell.angle_alpha   90.00
_cell.angle_beta   90.00
_cell.angle_gamma   90.00
#
_symmetry.space_group_name_H-M   'P 1'
#
loop_
_entity.id
_entity.type
_entity.pdbx_description
1 polymer ?
#
loop_
_entity_poly.entity_id
_entity_poly.type
_entity_poly.pdbx_seq_one_letter_code
_entity_poly.pdbx_strand_id
1 'polypeptide(L)'
;MIKINNIEFDFDSFDADQVEKGQKEFEKVARKLENPPKNLKTRAEFIRYTVKCVGDFFNTILEKDAAKKIFKDKANFKVAMEAFVEFKEELEKQERDLGVYMKNKLGKYSPNRLERRKNNFNKNKRR
;
A
#
# COMPACT_ATOMS: atom_id res chain seq x y z
N MET A 1 -4.23 -12.00 -1.46
CA MET A 1 -4.39 -11.63 -0.04
C MET A 1 -3.21 -10.81 0.45
N ILE A 2 -3.45 -9.95 1.40
CA ILE A 2 -2.43 -9.10 2.00
C ILE A 2 -2.31 -9.42 3.48
N LYS A 3 -1.11 -9.34 4.03
CA LYS A 3 -0.85 -9.66 5.44
C LYS A 3 -0.35 -8.43 6.17
N ILE A 4 -1.10 -7.99 7.17
CA ILE A 4 -0.77 -6.83 8.00
C ILE A 4 -0.75 -7.28 9.45
N ASN A 5 0.37 -7.07 10.13
CA ASN A 5 0.57 -7.46 11.53
C ASN A 5 0.19 -8.93 11.77
N ASN A 6 0.64 -9.82 10.87
CA ASN A 6 0.37 -11.26 10.89
C ASN A 6 -1.11 -11.64 10.70
N ILE A 7 -1.94 -10.72 10.27
CA ILE A 7 -3.35 -10.96 9.99
C ILE A 7 -3.58 -10.88 8.48
N GLU A 8 -4.20 -11.90 7.91
CA GLU A 8 -4.50 -11.93 6.48
C GLU A 8 -5.81 -11.22 6.20
N PHE A 9 -5.81 -10.39 5.17
CA PHE A 9 -6.98 -9.67 4.70
C PHE A 9 -7.19 -9.93 3.21
N ASP A 10 -8.44 -9.87 2.82
CA ASP A 10 -8.83 -10.02 1.42
C ASP A 10 -8.57 -8.70 0.70
N PHE A 11 -7.49 -8.67 -0.05
CA PHE A 11 -7.15 -7.53 -0.90
C PHE A 11 -6.54 -8.08 -2.18
N ASP A 12 -7.21 -7.83 -3.30
CA ASP A 12 -6.79 -8.34 -4.60
C ASP A 12 -6.00 -7.29 -5.37
N SER A 13 -4.68 -7.48 -5.44
CA SER A 13 -3.79 -6.57 -6.15
C SER A 13 -3.87 -6.70 -7.67
N PHE A 14 -4.64 -7.66 -8.18
CA PHE A 14 -4.90 -7.79 -9.61
C PHE A 14 -6.18 -7.07 -10.04
N ASP A 15 -6.94 -6.57 -9.07
CA ASP A 15 -8.15 -5.82 -9.32
C ASP A 15 -7.82 -4.31 -9.34
N ALA A 16 -8.02 -3.68 -10.50
CA ALA A 16 -7.67 -2.28 -10.70
C ALA A 16 -8.38 -1.36 -9.70
N ASP A 17 -9.65 -1.61 -9.40
CA ASP A 17 -10.42 -0.76 -8.50
C ASP A 17 -9.89 -0.81 -7.08
N GLN A 18 -9.53 -2.00 -6.61
CA GLN A 18 -8.96 -2.16 -5.26
C GLN A 18 -7.59 -1.51 -5.14
N VAL A 19 -6.74 -1.69 -6.14
CA VAL A 19 -5.40 -1.08 -6.17
C VAL A 19 -5.51 0.44 -6.21
N GLU A 20 -6.36 0.98 -7.08
CA GLU A 20 -6.56 2.42 -7.19
C GLU A 20 -7.07 3.02 -5.89
N LYS A 21 -8.07 2.40 -5.27
CA LYS A 21 -8.62 2.84 -4.00
C LYS A 21 -7.56 2.80 -2.89
N GLY A 22 -6.79 1.71 -2.84
CA GLY A 22 -5.72 1.57 -1.85
C GLY A 22 -4.67 2.67 -1.97
N GLN A 23 -4.24 2.97 -3.19
CA GLN A 23 -3.26 4.01 -3.44
C GLN A 23 -3.79 5.40 -3.10
N LYS A 24 -5.02 5.71 -3.50
CA LYS A 24 -5.66 7.00 -3.20
C LYS A 24 -5.80 7.22 -1.69
N GLU A 25 -6.30 6.22 -0.99
CA GLU A 25 -6.51 6.33 0.45
C GLU A 25 -5.18 6.41 1.19
N PHE A 26 -4.17 5.69 0.73
CA PHE A 26 -2.83 5.76 1.30
C PHE A 26 -2.25 7.18 1.19
N GLU A 27 -2.36 7.78 0.00
CA GLU A 27 -1.87 9.15 -0.21
C GLU A 27 -2.60 10.17 0.66
N LYS A 28 -3.91 10.01 0.83
CA LYS A 28 -4.69 10.89 1.71
C LYS A 28 -4.18 10.84 3.14
N VAL A 29 -3.94 9.65 3.65
CA VAL A 29 -3.45 9.48 5.03
C VAL A 29 -2.04 10.04 5.16
N ALA A 30 -1.17 9.75 4.19
CA ALA A 30 0.19 10.28 4.20
C ALA A 30 0.20 11.80 4.30
N ARG A 31 -0.66 12.48 3.53
CA ARG A 31 -0.80 13.95 3.60
C ARG A 31 -1.30 14.43 4.95
N LYS A 32 -2.27 13.72 5.53
CA LYS A 32 -2.78 14.07 6.86
C LYS A 32 -1.71 13.93 7.94
N LEU A 33 -0.85 12.92 7.82
CA LEU A 33 0.22 12.71 8.79
C LEU A 33 1.36 13.71 8.62
N GLU A 34 1.60 14.18 7.40
CA GLU A 34 2.59 15.23 7.14
C GLU A 34 2.11 16.61 7.63
N ASN A 35 0.78 16.82 7.61
CA ASN A 35 0.16 18.10 7.99
C ASN A 35 -0.90 17.86 9.06
N PRO A 36 -0.50 17.49 10.29
CA PRO A 36 -1.47 17.24 11.35
C PRO A 36 -2.20 18.51 11.77
N PRO A 37 -3.42 18.39 12.33
CA PRO A 37 -4.16 19.55 12.82
C PRO A 37 -3.36 20.34 13.86
N LYS A 38 -3.42 21.65 13.77
CA LYS A 38 -2.69 22.53 14.68
C LYS A 38 -3.26 22.57 16.09
N ASN A 39 -4.47 22.05 16.27
CA ASN A 39 -5.13 22.02 17.58
C ASN A 39 -4.73 20.84 18.46
N LEU A 40 -3.85 19.98 17.98
CA LEU A 40 -3.30 18.88 18.78
C LEU A 40 -2.27 19.44 19.74
N LYS A 41 -2.55 19.36 21.04
CA LYS A 41 -1.73 20.01 22.07
C LYS A 41 -0.79 19.07 22.80
N THR A 42 -1.09 17.77 22.84
CA THR A 42 -0.29 16.81 23.58
C THR A 42 0.19 15.69 22.66
N ARG A 43 1.25 15.02 23.11
CA ARG A 43 1.77 13.85 22.41
C ARG A 43 0.71 12.74 22.32
N ALA A 44 -0.05 12.56 23.39
CA ALA A 44 -1.12 11.54 23.41
C ALA A 44 -2.19 11.84 22.35
N GLU A 45 -2.58 13.11 22.21
CA GLU A 45 -3.54 13.50 21.17
C GLU A 45 -3.02 13.22 19.77
N PHE A 46 -1.75 13.51 19.52
CA PHE A 46 -1.11 13.24 18.23
C PHE A 46 -1.07 11.74 17.94
N ILE A 47 -0.73 10.93 18.93
CA ILE A 47 -0.71 9.47 18.79
C ILE A 47 -2.09 8.94 18.45
N ARG A 48 -3.12 9.38 19.18
CA ARG A 48 -4.50 8.95 18.91
C ARG A 48 -4.98 9.39 17.53
N TYR A 49 -4.62 10.60 17.13
CA TYR A 49 -4.93 11.09 15.79
C TYR A 49 -4.30 10.20 14.71
N THR A 50 -3.02 9.88 14.85
CA THR A 50 -2.31 9.04 13.90
C THR A 50 -2.93 7.64 13.81
N VAL A 51 -3.19 7.02 14.96
CA VAL A 51 -3.80 5.69 15.02
C VAL A 51 -5.18 5.69 14.39
N LYS A 52 -5.96 6.73 14.63
CA LYS A 52 -7.30 6.87 14.03
C LYS A 52 -7.22 7.00 12.51
N CYS A 53 -6.32 7.84 12.00
CA CYS A 53 -6.16 8.03 10.56
C CYS A 53 -5.77 6.73 9.87
N VAL A 54 -4.80 6.02 10.43
CA VAL A 54 -4.34 4.74 9.88
C VAL A 54 -5.43 3.68 10.02
N GLY A 55 -6.12 3.66 11.16
CA GLY A 55 -7.22 2.73 11.39
C GLY A 55 -8.37 2.92 10.42
N ASP A 56 -8.79 4.16 10.20
CA ASP A 56 -9.85 4.47 9.24
C ASP A 56 -9.45 4.06 7.82
N PHE A 57 -8.17 4.22 7.48
CA PHE A 57 -7.62 3.77 6.21
C PHE A 57 -7.82 2.26 6.04
N PHE A 58 -7.41 1.46 7.02
CA PHE A 58 -7.55 0.00 6.94
C PHE A 58 -9.03 -0.43 6.91
N ASN A 59 -9.88 0.24 7.68
CA ASN A 59 -11.32 -0.05 7.66
C ASN A 59 -11.95 0.25 6.30
N THR A 60 -11.42 1.23 5.59
CA THR A 60 -11.93 1.64 4.28
C THR A 60 -11.49 0.70 3.18
N ILE A 61 -10.22 0.28 3.18
CA ILE A 61 -9.66 -0.49 2.07
C ILE A 61 -9.67 -2.00 2.25
N LEU A 62 -9.72 -2.49 3.50
CA LEU A 62 -9.67 -3.93 3.76
C LEU A 62 -11.05 -4.45 4.15
N GLU A 63 -11.42 -4.26 5.40
CA GLU A 63 -12.73 -4.68 5.90
C GLU A 63 -13.14 -3.77 7.07
N LYS A 64 -14.42 -3.80 7.41
CA LYS A 64 -15.00 -2.88 8.38
C LYS A 64 -14.27 -2.82 9.72
N ASP A 65 -13.81 -3.96 10.24
CA ASP A 65 -13.18 -4.04 11.56
C ASP A 65 -11.68 -4.32 11.46
N ALA A 66 -11.05 -3.98 10.34
CA ALA A 66 -9.62 -4.25 10.12
C ALA A 66 -8.75 -3.57 11.17
N ALA A 67 -9.01 -2.30 11.48
CA ALA A 67 -8.25 -1.56 12.49
C ALA A 67 -8.31 -2.23 13.86
N LYS A 68 -9.47 -2.69 14.26
CA LYS A 68 -9.66 -3.36 15.53
C LYS A 68 -8.85 -4.65 15.61
N LYS A 69 -8.81 -5.40 14.53
CA LYS A 69 -8.01 -6.63 14.44
C LYS A 69 -6.52 -6.34 14.50
N ILE A 70 -6.07 -5.29 13.81
CA ILE A 70 -4.64 -4.94 13.74
C ILE A 70 -4.16 -4.33 15.06
N PHE A 71 -4.91 -3.39 15.62
CA PHE A 71 -4.48 -2.60 16.78
C PHE A 71 -4.94 -3.17 18.11
N LYS A 72 -5.92 -4.07 18.13
CA LYS A 72 -6.46 -4.70 19.35
C LYS A 72 -6.88 -3.66 20.40
N ASP A 73 -7.56 -2.61 19.95
CA ASP A 73 -8.06 -1.51 20.78
C ASP A 73 -6.97 -0.71 21.51
N LYS A 74 -5.73 -0.77 21.03
CA LYS A 74 -4.62 0.00 21.60
C LYS A 74 -4.21 1.12 20.65
N ALA A 75 -4.06 2.33 21.20
CA ALA A 75 -3.56 3.46 20.43
C ALA A 75 -2.02 3.53 20.59
N ASN A 76 -1.31 2.83 19.74
CA ASN A 76 0.16 2.79 19.75
C ASN A 76 0.70 3.31 18.42
N PHE A 77 1.43 4.41 18.47
CA PHE A 77 1.97 5.07 17.30
C PHE A 77 2.87 4.14 16.47
N LYS A 78 3.75 3.41 17.14
CA LYS A 78 4.69 2.52 16.46
C LYS A 78 3.97 1.41 15.71
N VAL A 79 2.99 0.78 16.35
CA VAL A 79 2.20 -0.28 15.72
C VAL A 79 1.44 0.26 14.50
N ALA A 80 0.84 1.45 14.63
CA ALA A 80 0.11 2.07 13.53
C ALA A 80 1.03 2.38 12.34
N MET A 81 2.19 2.97 12.60
CA MET A 81 3.12 3.32 11.53
C MET A 81 3.73 2.09 10.88
N GLU A 82 4.07 1.08 11.66
CA GLU A 82 4.59 -0.18 11.12
C GLU A 82 3.55 -0.87 10.23
N ALA A 83 2.29 -0.89 10.66
CA ALA A 83 1.21 -1.47 9.86
C ALA A 83 1.00 -0.69 8.55
N PHE A 84 1.06 0.63 8.62
CA PHE A 84 0.89 1.49 7.45
C PHE A 84 2.01 1.27 6.42
N VAL A 85 3.26 1.21 6.89
CA VAL A 85 4.41 0.93 6.02
C VAL A 85 4.35 -0.50 5.48
N GLU A 86 3.92 -1.46 6.30
CA GLU A 86 3.75 -2.86 5.87
C GLU A 86 2.76 -2.98 4.72
N PHE A 87 1.67 -2.21 4.75
CA PHE A 87 0.73 -2.17 3.63
C PHE A 87 1.42 -1.75 2.34
N LYS A 88 2.22 -0.69 2.40
CA LYS A 88 2.98 -0.21 1.24
C LYS A 88 3.94 -1.29 0.72
N GLU A 89 4.65 -1.94 1.62
CA GLU A 89 5.59 -3.01 1.26
C GLU A 89 4.88 -4.21 0.64
N GLU A 90 3.70 -4.57 1.17
CA GLU A 90 2.90 -5.65 0.61
C GLU A 90 2.40 -5.33 -0.80
N LEU A 91 1.99 -4.08 -1.06
CA LEU A 91 1.62 -3.66 -2.40
C LEU A 91 2.79 -3.77 -3.37
N GLU A 92 3.97 -3.32 -2.96
CA GLU A 92 5.17 -3.41 -3.79
C GLU A 92 5.55 -4.86 -4.08
N LYS A 93 5.42 -5.74 -3.07
CA LYS A 93 5.66 -7.16 -3.24
C LYS A 93 4.69 -7.78 -4.23
N GLN A 94 3.41 -7.45 -4.13
CA GLN A 94 2.38 -7.97 -5.04
C GLN A 94 2.58 -7.45 -6.46
N GLU A 95 3.08 -6.23 -6.59
CA GLU A 95 3.44 -5.68 -7.90
C GLU A 95 4.56 -6.49 -8.55
N ARG A 96 5.58 -6.87 -7.78
CA ARG A 96 6.64 -7.76 -8.27
C ARG A 96 6.08 -9.13 -8.62
N ASP A 97 5.17 -9.66 -7.79
CA ASP A 97 4.53 -10.95 -8.04
C ASP A 97 3.71 -10.93 -9.34
N LEU A 98 3.08 -9.81 -9.65
CA LEU A 98 2.36 -9.63 -10.90
C LEU A 98 3.33 -9.76 -12.10
N GLY A 99 4.50 -9.14 -11.99
CA GLY A 99 5.53 -9.25 -13.02
C GLY A 99 5.96 -10.69 -13.24
N VAL A 100 6.19 -11.43 -12.16
CA VAL A 100 6.55 -12.87 -12.23
C VAL A 100 5.41 -13.69 -12.84
N TYR A 101 4.18 -13.41 -12.43
CA TYR A 101 3.00 -14.08 -12.98
C TYR A 101 2.91 -13.89 -14.50
N MET A 102 3.08 -12.65 -14.95
CA MET A 102 3.03 -12.33 -16.38
C MET A 102 4.13 -13.09 -17.15
N LYS A 103 5.33 -13.10 -16.59
CA LYS A 103 6.46 -13.82 -17.18
C LYS A 103 6.16 -15.32 -17.31
N ASN A 104 5.60 -15.93 -16.26
CA ASN A 104 5.30 -17.36 -16.24
C ASN A 104 4.17 -17.73 -17.21
N LYS A 105 3.15 -16.87 -17.33
CA LYS A 105 1.98 -17.14 -18.18
C LYS A 105 2.22 -16.82 -19.65
N LEU A 106 2.98 -15.78 -19.95
CA LEU A 106 3.20 -15.30 -21.31
C LEU A 106 4.63 -15.58 -21.82
N GLY A 107 5.39 -16.37 -21.08
CA GLY A 107 6.75 -16.71 -21.44
C GLY A 107 7.71 -15.55 -21.29
N LYS A 108 8.04 -14.87 -22.38
CA LYS A 108 9.02 -13.79 -22.37
C LYS A 108 8.48 -12.43 -21.95
N TYR A 109 7.18 -12.33 -21.69
CA TYR A 109 6.57 -11.05 -21.34
C TYR A 109 6.98 -10.60 -19.93
N SER A 110 7.27 -9.30 -19.79
CA SER A 110 7.50 -8.66 -18.51
C SER A 110 6.96 -7.23 -18.55
N PRO A 111 6.67 -6.59 -17.40
CA PRO A 111 6.20 -5.20 -17.39
C PRO A 111 7.14 -4.23 -18.11
N ASN A 112 8.41 -4.55 -18.18
CA ASN A 112 9.43 -3.71 -18.82
C ASN A 112 9.70 -4.08 -20.28
N ARG A 113 8.96 -5.02 -20.84
CA ARG A 113 9.20 -5.51 -22.20
C ARG A 113 9.09 -4.42 -23.26
N LEU A 114 8.11 -3.55 -23.12
CA LEU A 114 7.91 -2.44 -24.05
C LEU A 114 9.09 -1.47 -24.02
N GLU A 115 9.63 -1.20 -22.86
CA GLU A 115 10.83 -0.37 -22.70
C GLU A 115 12.05 -1.02 -23.34
N ARG A 116 12.24 -2.32 -23.15
CA ARG A 116 13.34 -3.06 -23.76
C ARG A 116 13.26 -3.02 -25.27
N ARG A 117 12.07 -3.20 -25.84
CA ARG A 117 11.86 -3.11 -27.28
C ARG A 117 12.18 -1.73 -27.80
N LYS A 118 11.76 -0.70 -27.08
CA LYS A 118 12.02 0.69 -27.43
C LYS A 118 13.52 0.97 -27.44
N ASN A 119 14.24 0.50 -26.44
CA ASN A 119 15.68 0.67 -26.33
C ASN A 119 16.42 -0.07 -27.45
N ASN A 120 16.02 -1.30 -27.74
CA ASN A 120 16.60 -2.08 -28.82
C ASN A 120 16.37 -1.44 -30.19
N PHE A 121 15.17 -0.90 -30.40
CA PHE A 121 14.83 -0.20 -31.62
C PHE A 121 15.69 1.06 -31.80
N ASN A 122 15.85 1.85 -30.75
CA ASN A 122 16.69 3.03 -30.78
C ASN A 122 18.15 2.71 -31.01
N LYS A 123 18.63 1.60 -30.46
CA LYS A 123 20.00 1.11 -30.66
C LYS A 123 20.26 0.77 -32.12
N ASN A 124 19.31 0.11 -32.77
CA ASN A 124 19.40 -0.24 -34.18
C ASN A 124 19.33 0.99 -35.09
N LYS A 125 18.56 2.00 -34.70
CA LYS A 125 18.45 3.26 -35.45
C LYS A 125 19.72 4.07 -35.47
N ARG A 126 20.58 3.92 -34.46
CA ARG A 126 21.83 4.67 -34.35
C ARG A 126 22.94 4.09 -35.23
N ARG A 127 22.70 2.93 -35.79
CA ARG A 127 23.61 2.30 -36.76
C ARG A 127 23.23 2.74 -38.16
#